data_1773da5fa71711719ff7ea2e8b900f4c
#
_entry.id   1773da5fa71711719ff7ea2e8b900f4c
#
_cell.length_a   1.000
_cell.length_b   1.000
_cell.length_c   1.000
_cell.angle_alpha   90.00
_cell.angle_beta   90.00
_cell.angle_gamma   90.00
#
_symmetry.space_group_name_H-M   'P 1'
#
loop_
_entity.id
_entity.type
_entity.pdbx_description
1 polymer ?
#
loop_
_entity_poly.entity_id
_entity_poly.type
_entity_poly.pdbx_seq_one_letter_code
_entity_poly.pdbx_strand_id
1 'polypeptide(L)'
;MKLLSVRYLRDQAQQSFNRFPWVMIAAILAVSFANYCVEFASSSTNLFPFINGMLVAALGISLFFGIIIFAEKKKLSKKQKKVLEFIGLAILVGIYYTLPDGRSSQNTALPYYRFAIFCLCSHLLVSFMPYSKSKQTLDFWNYNKTLFIRTTIGLLFSLIIFVGIILALMAIHLLFEIEFEDEIFLQIFIFIIGIFNTWFFISGIPEDFKEIELENTFPRGLRIFSQFILLPLLTLYLLILYGYCIKIIINWNWPEGIVSYLIISVSSLGILALLLLYPYRNDKDEAWISTFSRFYYYLLLPLVLVLFLAIGIRISEYGITINRYLIVLLGIWLTFTCFYFILGFQNIKIIPSSLTLLLLLASFGPWGIFSVSENSQFNRLKSILSESNSLKDQKLRQEILWKTNRLPELEALENQNLNLSLDSTQKEEVKSIIRYLSEHHGLDKIDPWFSQDLHQIMLAIKNDPKGNRSIDQSRLYLETMGLDLSNKPYQKDYIIRAKLDRHSTQVSGYDYLSQFHLNQQDSITIYAGGKQFDLSFTKNRKGVRIQNGQDQVKLSIASLIEENQVLSASEEDTNISPNHLMIKSQDERYKLELHHIRYTRKQDKEVEINSLSGILLINQKERK
;
A
#
# COMPACT_ATOMS: atom_id res chain seq x y z
N MET A 1 37.35 -24.52 7.66
CA MET A 1 36.22 -24.20 6.77
C MET A 1 36.75 -24.20 5.33
N LYS A 2 36.42 -25.17 4.49
CA LYS A 2 36.79 -25.12 3.06
C LYS A 2 35.93 -24.05 2.42
N LEU A 3 36.51 -23.05 1.80
CA LEU A 3 35.80 -22.08 0.96
C LEU A 3 35.01 -22.87 -0.09
N LEU A 4 33.70 -22.57 -0.20
CA LEU A 4 32.83 -23.15 -1.20
C LEU A 4 33.43 -22.82 -2.58
N SER A 5 33.81 -23.84 -3.36
CA SER A 5 34.36 -23.60 -4.68
C SER A 5 33.28 -23.04 -5.61
N VAL A 6 33.65 -22.10 -6.49
CA VAL A 6 32.74 -21.55 -7.53
C VAL A 6 32.07 -22.67 -8.33
N ARG A 7 32.80 -23.77 -8.54
CA ARG A 7 32.27 -24.97 -9.22
C ARG A 7 31.10 -25.59 -8.43
N TYR A 8 31.24 -25.71 -7.11
CA TYR A 8 30.16 -26.23 -6.27
C TYR A 8 28.90 -25.37 -6.34
N LEU A 9 29.06 -24.04 -6.25
CA LEU A 9 27.92 -23.12 -6.36
C LEU A 9 27.23 -23.20 -7.73
N ARG A 10 28.02 -23.30 -8.80
CA ARG A 10 27.48 -23.49 -10.15
C ARG A 10 26.71 -24.80 -10.29
N ASP A 11 27.27 -25.90 -9.77
CA ASP A 11 26.65 -27.22 -9.87
C ASP A 11 25.33 -27.26 -9.07
N GLN A 12 25.29 -26.63 -7.88
CA GLN A 12 24.05 -26.45 -7.08
C GLN A 12 23.03 -25.57 -7.81
N ALA A 13 23.44 -24.48 -8.43
CA ALA A 13 22.55 -23.62 -9.21
C ALA A 13 21.94 -24.37 -10.40
N GLN A 14 22.75 -25.15 -11.11
CA GLN A 14 22.29 -25.95 -12.25
C GLN A 14 21.33 -27.06 -11.80
N GLN A 15 21.60 -27.74 -10.69
CA GLN A 15 20.72 -28.75 -10.12
C GLN A 15 19.38 -28.15 -9.71
N SER A 16 19.39 -27.01 -9.03
CA SER A 16 18.17 -26.29 -8.63
C SER A 16 17.35 -25.85 -9.84
N PHE A 17 18.01 -25.30 -10.88
CA PHE A 17 17.34 -24.92 -12.12
C PHE A 17 16.71 -26.12 -12.84
N ASN A 18 17.42 -27.25 -12.91
CA ASN A 18 16.90 -28.46 -13.57
C ASN A 18 15.69 -29.05 -12.83
N ARG A 19 15.66 -28.95 -11.51
CA ARG A 19 14.52 -29.43 -10.68
C ARG A 19 13.34 -28.48 -10.71
N PHE A 20 13.60 -27.15 -10.64
CA PHE A 20 12.58 -26.10 -10.50
C PHE A 20 12.66 -25.05 -11.65
N PRO A 21 12.63 -25.48 -12.94
CA PRO A 21 12.88 -24.56 -14.05
C PRO A 21 11.84 -23.41 -14.09
N TRP A 22 10.57 -23.71 -13.94
CA TRP A 22 9.50 -22.71 -13.97
C TRP A 22 9.55 -21.72 -12.81
N VAL A 23 10.03 -22.15 -11.63
CA VAL A 23 10.22 -21.27 -10.47
C VAL A 23 11.32 -20.25 -10.75
N MET A 24 12.46 -20.71 -11.28
CA MET A 24 13.58 -19.83 -11.63
C MET A 24 13.23 -18.89 -12.79
N ILE A 25 12.55 -19.38 -13.83
CA ILE A 25 12.08 -18.54 -14.94
C ILE A 25 11.15 -17.45 -14.41
N ALA A 26 10.19 -17.80 -13.54
CA ALA A 26 9.28 -16.84 -12.92
C ALA A 26 10.03 -15.81 -12.07
N ALA A 27 11.03 -16.22 -11.29
CA ALA A 27 11.86 -15.31 -10.51
C ALA A 27 12.66 -14.33 -11.38
N ILE A 28 13.28 -14.83 -12.48
CA ILE A 28 14.01 -14.00 -13.43
C ILE A 28 13.10 -12.99 -14.11
N LEU A 29 11.92 -13.43 -14.56
CA LEU A 29 10.94 -12.53 -15.19
C LEU A 29 10.43 -11.47 -14.20
N ALA A 30 10.11 -11.85 -12.96
CA ALA A 30 9.67 -10.91 -11.92
C ALA A 30 10.73 -9.82 -11.67
N VAL A 31 11.99 -10.22 -11.51
CA VAL A 31 13.12 -9.30 -11.29
C VAL A 31 13.37 -8.41 -12.53
N SER A 32 13.32 -8.97 -13.72
CA SER A 32 13.53 -8.21 -14.96
C SER A 32 12.45 -7.15 -15.16
N PHE A 33 11.18 -7.48 -14.95
CA PHE A 33 10.08 -6.52 -15.03
C PHE A 33 10.16 -5.48 -13.90
N ALA A 34 10.52 -5.88 -12.68
CA ALA A 34 10.67 -4.96 -11.57
C ALA A 34 11.78 -3.93 -11.82
N ASN A 35 12.96 -4.38 -12.27
CA ASN A 35 14.08 -3.48 -12.60
C ASN A 35 13.74 -2.57 -13.79
N TYR A 36 13.03 -3.07 -14.80
CA TYR A 36 12.52 -2.23 -15.88
C TYR A 36 11.59 -1.14 -15.37
N CYS A 37 10.69 -1.46 -14.43
CA CYS A 37 9.80 -0.46 -13.83
C CYS A 37 10.56 0.58 -13.02
N VAL A 38 11.64 0.21 -12.33
CA VAL A 38 12.50 1.16 -11.59
C VAL A 38 13.20 2.10 -12.54
N GLU A 39 13.83 1.58 -13.59
CA GLU A 39 14.59 2.34 -14.59
C GLU A 39 13.73 3.37 -15.32
N PHE A 40 12.48 3.02 -15.65
CA PHE A 40 11.58 3.88 -16.42
C PHE A 40 10.50 4.56 -15.57
N ALA A 41 10.65 4.60 -14.24
CA ALA A 41 9.65 5.17 -13.33
C ALA A 41 9.35 6.64 -13.59
N SER A 42 10.35 7.42 -14.01
CA SER A 42 10.26 8.85 -14.33
C SER A 42 9.84 9.15 -15.78
N SER A 43 9.70 8.12 -16.61
CA SER A 43 9.36 8.28 -18.03
C SER A 43 7.83 8.35 -18.24
N SER A 44 7.41 8.89 -19.40
CA SER A 44 6.01 8.87 -19.83
C SER A 44 5.52 7.49 -20.32
N THR A 45 6.33 6.45 -20.14
CA THR A 45 6.05 5.08 -20.60
C THR A 45 4.92 4.47 -19.76
N ASN A 46 3.98 3.78 -20.42
CA ASN A 46 2.97 3.00 -19.72
C ASN A 46 3.62 1.76 -19.06
N LEU A 47 3.79 1.78 -17.74
CA LEU A 47 4.42 0.72 -16.97
C LEU A 47 3.46 -0.40 -16.55
N PHE A 48 2.14 -0.23 -16.70
CA PHE A 48 1.16 -1.24 -16.27
C PHE A 48 1.40 -2.65 -16.81
N PRO A 49 1.74 -2.86 -18.10
CA PRO A 49 2.02 -4.20 -18.61
C PRO A 49 3.19 -4.89 -17.90
N PHE A 50 4.22 -4.11 -17.54
CA PHE A 50 5.41 -4.61 -16.85
C PHE A 50 5.14 -4.85 -15.36
N ILE A 51 4.39 -3.98 -14.69
CA ILE A 51 3.92 -4.18 -13.31
C ILE A 51 3.07 -5.45 -13.22
N ASN A 52 2.13 -5.62 -14.14
CA ASN A 52 1.29 -6.82 -14.20
C ASN A 52 2.13 -8.08 -14.46
N GLY A 53 3.10 -7.99 -15.37
CA GLY A 53 4.06 -9.06 -15.64
C GLY A 53 4.88 -9.43 -14.40
N MET A 54 5.39 -8.42 -13.66
CA MET A 54 6.12 -8.59 -12.41
C MET A 54 5.25 -9.31 -11.35
N LEU A 55 4.02 -8.83 -11.13
CA LEU A 55 3.10 -9.40 -10.16
C LEU A 55 2.79 -10.87 -10.48
N VAL A 56 2.41 -11.15 -11.72
CA VAL A 56 2.05 -12.51 -12.16
C VAL A 56 3.25 -13.44 -12.12
N ALA A 57 4.44 -12.98 -12.50
CA ALA A 57 5.66 -13.77 -12.39
C ALA A 57 6.01 -14.07 -10.92
N ALA A 58 5.86 -13.09 -10.02
CA ALA A 58 6.06 -13.30 -8.57
C ALA A 58 5.08 -14.35 -8.00
N LEU A 59 3.79 -14.31 -8.39
CA LEU A 59 2.83 -15.35 -8.05
C LEU A 59 3.25 -16.71 -8.62
N GLY A 60 3.83 -16.73 -9.82
CA GLY A 60 4.34 -17.93 -10.49
C GLY A 60 5.39 -18.67 -9.68
N ILE A 61 6.22 -17.97 -8.89
CA ILE A 61 7.23 -18.59 -8.01
C ILE A 61 6.57 -19.59 -7.04
N SER A 62 5.58 -19.14 -6.27
CA SER A 62 4.89 -20.00 -5.30
C SER A 62 4.01 -21.04 -5.97
N LEU A 63 3.32 -20.70 -7.06
CA LEU A 63 2.44 -21.61 -7.77
C LEU A 63 3.21 -22.78 -8.39
N PHE A 64 4.27 -22.52 -9.14
CA PHE A 64 5.06 -23.58 -9.76
C PHE A 64 5.85 -24.38 -8.74
N PHE A 65 6.35 -23.75 -7.67
CA PHE A 65 6.95 -24.49 -6.56
C PHE A 65 5.95 -25.48 -5.98
N GLY A 66 4.72 -25.04 -5.67
CA GLY A 66 3.66 -25.92 -5.17
C GLY A 66 3.31 -27.08 -6.12
N ILE A 67 3.18 -26.80 -7.42
CA ILE A 67 2.92 -27.81 -8.46
C ILE A 67 4.02 -28.86 -8.49
N ILE A 68 5.29 -28.44 -8.52
CA ILE A 68 6.44 -29.36 -8.62
C ILE A 68 6.52 -30.24 -7.38
N ILE A 69 6.47 -29.64 -6.19
CA ILE A 69 6.52 -30.39 -4.91
C ILE A 69 5.33 -31.35 -4.79
N PHE A 70 4.14 -30.92 -5.18
CA PHE A 70 2.97 -31.81 -5.22
C PHE A 70 3.16 -32.99 -6.17
N ALA A 71 3.66 -32.73 -7.38
CA ALA A 71 3.92 -33.76 -8.37
C ALA A 71 4.98 -34.77 -7.90
N GLU A 72 6.08 -34.30 -7.30
CA GLU A 72 7.13 -35.14 -6.73
C GLU A 72 6.60 -35.99 -5.56
N LYS A 73 5.91 -35.38 -4.59
CA LYS A 73 5.37 -36.09 -3.42
C LYS A 73 4.34 -37.15 -3.80
N LYS A 74 3.51 -36.86 -4.81
CA LYS A 74 2.50 -37.79 -5.33
C LYS A 74 3.05 -38.79 -6.35
N LYS A 75 4.34 -38.69 -6.71
CA LYS A 75 5.02 -39.49 -7.74
C LYS A 75 4.25 -39.54 -9.06
N LEU A 76 3.80 -38.34 -9.49
CA LEU A 76 3.05 -38.20 -10.74
C LEU A 76 3.95 -38.51 -11.96
N SER A 77 3.34 -39.05 -13.01
CA SER A 77 4.04 -39.27 -14.28
C SER A 77 4.49 -37.96 -14.92
N LYS A 78 5.51 -38.00 -15.78
CA LYS A 78 6.02 -36.83 -16.51
C LYS A 78 4.92 -36.11 -17.30
N LYS A 79 3.95 -36.85 -17.85
CA LYS A 79 2.80 -36.28 -18.58
C LYS A 79 1.88 -35.50 -17.62
N GLN A 80 1.53 -36.08 -16.47
CA GLN A 80 0.67 -35.43 -15.48
C GLN A 80 1.34 -34.16 -14.90
N LYS A 81 2.66 -34.21 -14.62
CA LYS A 81 3.41 -33.03 -14.17
C LYS A 81 3.33 -31.91 -15.23
N LYS A 82 3.60 -32.21 -16.51
CA LYS A 82 3.50 -31.22 -17.60
C LYS A 82 2.11 -30.63 -17.76
N VAL A 83 1.05 -31.43 -17.60
CA VAL A 83 -0.33 -30.93 -17.65
C VAL A 83 -0.58 -29.94 -16.51
N LEU A 84 -0.14 -30.23 -15.28
CA LEU A 84 -0.29 -29.31 -14.14
C LEU A 84 0.51 -28.02 -14.36
N GLU A 85 1.73 -28.11 -14.88
CA GLU A 85 2.55 -26.94 -15.23
C GLU A 85 1.85 -26.08 -16.29
N PHE A 86 1.25 -26.68 -17.30
CA PHE A 86 0.48 -25.97 -18.33
C PHE A 86 -0.78 -25.30 -17.75
N ILE A 87 -1.51 -26.00 -16.88
CA ILE A 87 -2.67 -25.43 -16.17
C ILE A 87 -2.20 -24.24 -15.31
N GLY A 88 -1.08 -24.38 -14.60
CA GLY A 88 -0.51 -23.28 -13.81
C GLY A 88 -0.19 -22.07 -14.68
N LEU A 89 0.43 -22.27 -15.84
CA LEU A 89 0.72 -21.21 -16.80
C LEU A 89 -0.57 -20.54 -17.31
N ALA A 90 -1.58 -21.34 -17.68
CA ALA A 90 -2.87 -20.82 -18.14
C ALA A 90 -3.57 -19.97 -17.08
N ILE A 91 -3.50 -20.37 -15.79
CA ILE A 91 -4.02 -19.58 -14.67
C ILE A 91 -3.27 -18.24 -14.56
N LEU A 92 -1.94 -18.24 -14.64
CA LEU A 92 -1.14 -17.02 -14.57
C LEU A 92 -1.47 -16.06 -15.72
N VAL A 93 -1.58 -16.57 -16.94
CA VAL A 93 -2.00 -15.79 -18.12
C VAL A 93 -3.41 -15.23 -17.92
N GLY A 94 -4.34 -16.05 -17.42
CA GLY A 94 -5.70 -15.57 -17.08
C GLY A 94 -5.68 -14.44 -16.05
N ILE A 95 -4.88 -14.57 -14.99
CA ILE A 95 -4.75 -13.53 -13.96
C ILE A 95 -4.15 -12.25 -14.56
N TYR A 96 -3.14 -12.34 -15.44
CA TYR A 96 -2.55 -11.18 -16.11
C TYR A 96 -3.61 -10.31 -16.81
N TYR A 97 -4.52 -10.92 -17.54
CA TYR A 97 -5.59 -10.21 -18.26
C TYR A 97 -6.71 -9.66 -17.34
N THR A 98 -6.73 -10.03 -16.06
CA THR A 98 -7.64 -9.43 -15.07
C THR A 98 -7.07 -8.19 -14.39
N LEU A 99 -5.79 -7.90 -14.57
CA LEU A 99 -5.12 -6.74 -13.99
C LEU A 99 -5.31 -5.49 -14.86
N PRO A 100 -5.29 -4.28 -14.28
CA PRO A 100 -5.48 -3.02 -15.02
C PRO A 100 -4.40 -2.82 -16.10
N ASP A 101 -4.79 -2.22 -17.24
CA ASP A 101 -3.87 -1.98 -18.36
C ASP A 101 -3.32 -0.54 -18.43
N GLY A 102 -3.76 0.34 -17.53
CA GLY A 102 -3.38 1.76 -17.49
C GLY A 102 -4.08 2.65 -18.51
N ARG A 103 -4.76 2.06 -19.50
CA ARG A 103 -5.50 2.81 -20.52
C ARG A 103 -6.94 3.10 -20.09
N SER A 104 -7.48 2.25 -19.22
CA SER A 104 -8.83 2.42 -18.67
C SER A 104 -8.89 3.65 -17.77
N SER A 105 -9.94 4.45 -17.92
CA SER A 105 -10.30 5.52 -16.98
C SER A 105 -10.75 4.97 -15.62
N GLN A 106 -11.02 3.67 -15.56
CA GLN A 106 -11.63 2.96 -14.43
C GLN A 106 -10.66 1.97 -13.77
N ASN A 107 -9.38 2.33 -13.64
CA ASN A 107 -8.43 1.51 -12.89
C ASN A 107 -8.81 1.53 -11.41
N THR A 108 -9.45 0.46 -10.94
CA THR A 108 -9.84 0.29 -9.53
C THR A 108 -8.84 -0.57 -8.77
N ALA A 109 -8.88 -0.51 -7.44
CA ALA A 109 -8.03 -1.35 -6.58
C ALA A 109 -8.50 -2.83 -6.53
N LEU A 110 -9.72 -3.15 -6.98
CA LEU A 110 -10.32 -4.49 -6.88
C LEU A 110 -9.45 -5.61 -7.48
N PRO A 111 -8.88 -5.48 -8.70
CA PRO A 111 -8.03 -6.54 -9.27
C PRO A 111 -6.81 -6.86 -8.40
N TYR A 112 -6.23 -5.85 -7.74
CA TYR A 112 -5.08 -6.04 -6.85
C TYR A 112 -5.47 -6.72 -5.53
N TYR A 113 -6.65 -6.42 -4.96
CA TYR A 113 -7.16 -7.16 -3.80
C TYR A 113 -7.37 -8.64 -4.15
N ARG A 114 -7.97 -8.93 -5.30
CA ARG A 114 -8.16 -10.30 -5.80
C ARG A 114 -6.82 -11.00 -6.00
N PHE A 115 -5.86 -10.32 -6.60
CA PHE A 115 -4.51 -10.82 -6.77
C PHE A 115 -3.83 -11.15 -5.44
N ALA A 116 -3.94 -10.27 -4.42
CA ALA A 116 -3.40 -10.51 -3.08
C ALA A 116 -4.02 -11.78 -2.43
N ILE A 117 -5.32 -11.98 -2.61
CA ILE A 117 -5.99 -13.21 -2.15
C ILE A 117 -5.42 -14.44 -2.88
N PHE A 118 -5.20 -14.38 -4.19
CA PHE A 118 -4.59 -15.49 -4.95
C PHE A 118 -3.16 -15.77 -4.51
N CYS A 119 -2.36 -14.73 -4.20
CA CYS A 119 -1.03 -14.90 -3.61
C CYS A 119 -1.10 -15.65 -2.28
N LEU A 120 -1.98 -15.22 -1.37
CA LEU A 120 -2.17 -15.91 -0.09
C LEU A 120 -2.62 -17.37 -0.29
N CYS A 121 -3.61 -17.60 -1.15
CA CYS A 121 -4.08 -18.95 -1.47
C CYS A 121 -2.96 -19.82 -2.05
N SER A 122 -2.12 -19.29 -2.94
CA SER A 122 -0.99 -20.04 -3.52
C SER A 122 0.00 -20.48 -2.43
N HIS A 123 0.37 -19.60 -1.50
CA HIS A 123 1.27 -19.94 -0.38
C HIS A 123 0.63 -20.96 0.58
N LEU A 124 -0.66 -20.83 0.87
CA LEU A 124 -1.38 -21.83 1.68
C LEU A 124 -1.45 -23.18 0.96
N LEU A 125 -1.70 -23.22 -0.36
CA LEU A 125 -1.68 -24.45 -1.16
C LEU A 125 -0.31 -25.14 -1.10
N VAL A 126 0.79 -24.38 -1.21
CA VAL A 126 2.15 -24.93 -1.01
C VAL A 126 2.25 -25.64 0.32
N SER A 127 1.69 -25.07 1.38
CA SER A 127 1.77 -25.64 2.74
C SER A 127 1.11 -27.01 2.86
N PHE A 128 -0.11 -27.21 2.33
CA PHE A 128 -0.89 -28.43 2.66
C PHE A 128 -1.08 -29.40 1.50
N MET A 129 -1.04 -28.97 0.25
CA MET A 129 -1.40 -29.78 -0.91
C MET A 129 -0.55 -31.05 -1.07
N PRO A 130 0.79 -31.02 -0.89
CA PRO A 130 1.63 -32.22 -0.98
C PRO A 130 1.23 -33.28 0.04
N TYR A 131 0.80 -32.88 1.22
CA TYR A 131 0.43 -33.75 2.35
C TYR A 131 -1.07 -33.94 2.55
N SER A 132 -1.91 -33.52 1.62
CA SER A 132 -3.37 -33.57 1.74
C SER A 132 -3.93 -34.97 2.06
N LYS A 133 -3.31 -36.03 1.54
CA LYS A 133 -3.70 -37.44 1.76
C LYS A 133 -2.87 -38.19 2.83
N SER A 134 -1.84 -37.58 3.41
CA SER A 134 -1.04 -38.22 4.46
C SER A 134 -1.88 -38.36 5.72
N LYS A 135 -1.84 -39.53 6.35
CA LYS A 135 -2.48 -39.75 7.66
C LYS A 135 -1.67 -39.18 8.81
N GLN A 136 -0.36 -39.03 8.62
CA GLN A 136 0.55 -38.52 9.64
C GLN A 136 0.62 -37.00 9.63
N THR A 137 0.23 -36.37 10.72
CA THR A 137 0.25 -34.92 10.87
C THR A 137 1.67 -34.39 11.09
N LEU A 138 2.56 -35.22 11.65
CA LEU A 138 3.94 -34.88 11.91
C LEU A 138 4.73 -34.68 10.61
N ASP A 139 4.48 -35.47 9.55
CA ASP A 139 5.10 -35.29 8.24
C ASP A 139 4.76 -33.92 7.66
N PHE A 140 3.49 -33.52 7.75
CA PHE A 140 3.03 -32.20 7.34
C PHE A 140 3.73 -31.10 8.14
N TRP A 141 3.86 -31.29 9.45
CA TRP A 141 4.54 -30.34 10.31
C TRP A 141 6.03 -30.21 9.94
N ASN A 142 6.75 -31.33 9.80
CA ASN A 142 8.16 -31.35 9.42
C ASN A 142 8.40 -30.64 8.07
N TYR A 143 7.54 -30.88 7.11
CA TYR A 143 7.60 -30.19 5.81
C TYR A 143 7.47 -28.67 5.98
N ASN A 144 6.43 -28.21 6.68
CA ASN A 144 6.22 -26.76 6.89
C ASN A 144 7.32 -26.13 7.77
N LYS A 145 7.85 -26.85 8.76
CA LYS A 145 9.04 -26.46 9.53
C LYS A 145 10.22 -26.22 8.59
N THR A 146 10.48 -27.12 7.66
CA THR A 146 11.55 -26.99 6.68
C THR A 146 11.37 -25.76 5.80
N LEU A 147 10.16 -25.54 5.27
CA LEU A 147 9.84 -24.34 4.50
C LEU A 147 10.07 -23.07 5.32
N PHE A 148 9.54 -23.01 6.53
CA PHE A 148 9.68 -21.85 7.42
C PHE A 148 11.15 -21.52 7.72
N ILE A 149 11.95 -22.53 8.10
CA ILE A 149 13.37 -22.34 8.40
C ILE A 149 14.13 -21.89 7.15
N ARG A 150 13.89 -22.50 5.99
CA ARG A 150 14.56 -22.13 4.73
C ARG A 150 14.23 -20.71 4.31
N THR A 151 12.97 -20.30 4.42
CA THR A 151 12.55 -18.92 4.15
C THR A 151 13.24 -17.94 5.12
N THR A 152 13.21 -18.23 6.42
CA THR A 152 13.81 -17.34 7.43
C THR A 152 15.32 -17.17 7.23
N ILE A 153 16.05 -18.28 7.01
CA ILE A 153 17.50 -18.24 6.77
C ILE A 153 17.79 -17.52 5.42
N GLY A 154 17.00 -17.79 4.38
CA GLY A 154 17.15 -17.14 3.08
C GLY A 154 16.99 -15.62 3.19
N LEU A 155 15.95 -15.14 3.87
CA LEU A 155 15.74 -13.72 4.13
C LEU A 155 16.87 -13.09 4.94
N LEU A 156 17.37 -13.79 5.99
CA LEU A 156 18.49 -13.31 6.79
C LEU A 156 19.76 -13.15 5.94
N PHE A 157 20.09 -14.16 5.13
CA PHE A 157 21.26 -14.08 4.24
C PHE A 157 21.08 -13.02 3.16
N SER A 158 19.90 -12.88 2.59
CA SER A 158 19.59 -11.81 1.66
C SER A 158 19.81 -10.43 2.27
N LEU A 159 19.37 -10.22 3.50
CA LEU A 159 19.58 -8.98 4.24
C LEU A 159 21.08 -8.71 4.48
N ILE A 160 21.83 -9.70 4.93
CA ILE A 160 23.29 -9.57 5.17
C ILE A 160 24.02 -9.22 3.87
N ILE A 161 23.71 -9.91 2.76
CA ILE A 161 24.31 -9.64 1.46
C ILE A 161 23.96 -8.22 0.99
N PHE A 162 22.70 -7.83 1.10
CA PHE A 162 22.24 -6.48 0.72
C PHE A 162 22.99 -5.41 1.50
N VAL A 163 23.00 -5.49 2.82
CA VAL A 163 23.72 -4.53 3.68
C VAL A 163 25.22 -4.50 3.35
N GLY A 164 25.85 -5.67 3.13
CA GLY A 164 27.25 -5.76 2.77
C GLY A 164 27.57 -5.07 1.43
N ILE A 165 26.73 -5.24 0.41
CA ILE A 165 26.90 -4.57 -0.89
C ILE A 165 26.69 -3.06 -0.76
N ILE A 166 25.66 -2.61 -0.01
CA ILE A 166 25.43 -1.18 0.22
C ILE A 166 26.64 -0.54 0.91
N LEU A 167 27.19 -1.16 1.94
CA LEU A 167 28.39 -0.66 2.62
C LEU A 167 29.60 -0.60 1.67
N ALA A 168 29.75 -1.59 0.77
CA ALA A 168 30.81 -1.57 -0.25
C ALA A 168 30.63 -0.42 -1.25
N LEU A 169 29.42 -0.19 -1.74
CA LEU A 169 29.13 0.93 -2.65
C LEU A 169 29.33 2.29 -1.96
N MET A 170 28.92 2.43 -0.68
CA MET A 170 29.21 3.63 0.11
C MET A 170 30.71 3.87 0.28
N ALA A 171 31.50 2.82 0.54
CA ALA A 171 32.95 2.93 0.63
C ALA A 171 33.58 3.36 -0.70
N ILE A 172 33.10 2.83 -1.83
CA ILE A 172 33.54 3.24 -3.18
C ILE A 172 33.21 4.72 -3.42
N HIS A 173 31.98 5.13 -3.09
CA HIS A 173 31.57 6.55 -3.21
C HIS A 173 32.49 7.47 -2.38
N LEU A 174 32.76 7.13 -1.12
CA LEU A 174 33.56 7.95 -0.22
C LEU A 174 35.06 7.98 -0.59
N LEU A 175 35.60 6.87 -1.11
CA LEU A 175 37.04 6.78 -1.41
C LEU A 175 37.40 7.22 -2.83
N PHE A 176 36.49 7.04 -3.78
CA PHE A 176 36.74 7.27 -5.21
C PHE A 176 35.88 8.38 -5.80
N GLU A 177 34.99 9.01 -4.99
CA GLU A 177 34.06 10.07 -5.40
C GLU A 177 33.16 9.66 -6.59
N ILE A 178 32.85 8.35 -6.67
CA ILE A 178 31.94 7.82 -7.70
C ILE A 178 30.50 7.96 -7.19
N GLU A 179 29.68 8.72 -7.93
CA GLU A 179 28.25 8.86 -7.64
C GLU A 179 27.49 7.66 -8.21
N PHE A 180 26.58 7.11 -7.43
CA PHE A 180 25.65 6.06 -7.83
C PHE A 180 24.25 6.64 -7.87
N GLU A 181 23.47 6.30 -8.90
CA GLU A 181 22.06 6.64 -8.99
C GLU A 181 21.26 5.92 -7.89
N ASP A 182 20.25 6.58 -7.33
CA ASP A 182 19.44 6.03 -6.22
C ASP A 182 18.72 4.73 -6.62
N GLU A 183 18.37 4.58 -7.89
CA GLU A 183 17.73 3.40 -8.47
C GLU A 183 18.56 2.13 -8.33
N ILE A 184 19.89 2.22 -8.38
CA ILE A 184 20.81 1.08 -8.27
C ILE A 184 20.61 0.32 -6.96
N PHE A 185 20.39 1.03 -5.85
CA PHE A 185 20.18 0.42 -4.54
C PHE A 185 18.90 -0.44 -4.51
N LEU A 186 17.84 0.05 -5.12
CA LEU A 186 16.56 -0.67 -5.24
C LEU A 186 16.70 -1.86 -6.21
N GLN A 187 17.38 -1.70 -7.33
CA GLN A 187 17.63 -2.76 -8.31
C GLN A 187 18.43 -3.93 -7.71
N ILE A 188 19.46 -3.63 -6.90
CA ILE A 188 20.25 -4.64 -6.16
C ILE A 188 19.36 -5.37 -5.15
N PHE A 189 18.52 -4.64 -4.40
CA PHE A 189 17.58 -5.25 -3.47
C PHE A 189 16.62 -6.22 -4.18
N ILE A 190 16.03 -5.80 -5.30
CA ILE A 190 15.13 -6.60 -6.13
C ILE A 190 15.84 -7.88 -6.62
N PHE A 191 17.09 -7.76 -7.08
CA PHE A 191 17.87 -8.90 -7.54
C PHE A 191 18.13 -9.90 -6.41
N ILE A 192 18.55 -9.43 -5.24
CA ILE A 192 18.87 -10.29 -4.10
C ILE A 192 17.61 -11.00 -3.60
N ILE A 193 16.51 -10.29 -3.39
CA ILE A 193 15.26 -10.88 -2.89
C ILE A 193 14.61 -11.77 -3.96
N GLY A 194 14.62 -11.37 -5.22
CA GLY A 194 13.95 -12.12 -6.28
C GLY A 194 14.73 -13.35 -6.76
N ILE A 195 16.01 -13.21 -7.05
CA ILE A 195 16.81 -14.32 -7.63
C ILE A 195 17.57 -15.08 -6.55
N PHE A 196 18.41 -14.39 -5.76
CA PHE A 196 19.26 -15.08 -4.78
C PHE A 196 18.42 -15.79 -3.71
N ASN A 197 17.47 -15.11 -3.10
CA ASN A 197 16.62 -15.70 -2.05
C ASN A 197 15.79 -16.87 -2.59
N THR A 198 15.20 -16.75 -3.79
CA THR A 198 14.45 -17.83 -4.43
C THR A 198 15.34 -19.04 -4.70
N TRP A 199 16.51 -18.83 -5.30
CA TRP A 199 17.48 -19.90 -5.52
C TRP A 199 17.93 -20.56 -4.22
N PHE A 200 18.29 -19.77 -3.20
CA PHE A 200 18.71 -20.28 -1.88
C PHE A 200 17.61 -21.12 -1.24
N PHE A 201 16.36 -20.65 -1.30
CA PHE A 201 15.20 -21.37 -0.78
C PHE A 201 15.03 -22.73 -1.45
N ILE A 202 14.93 -22.77 -2.80
CA ILE A 202 14.66 -24.02 -3.52
C ILE A 202 15.84 -25.01 -3.46
N SER A 203 17.09 -24.52 -3.43
CA SER A 203 18.28 -25.36 -3.31
C SER A 203 18.36 -26.15 -2.00
N GLY A 204 17.68 -25.63 -0.97
CA GLY A 204 17.65 -26.26 0.34
C GLY A 204 16.51 -27.24 0.57
N ILE A 205 15.68 -27.52 -0.44
CA ILE A 205 14.58 -28.49 -0.32
C ILE A 205 15.10 -29.90 -0.66
N PRO A 206 15.08 -30.86 0.26
CA PRO A 206 15.55 -32.22 0.01
C PRO A 206 14.82 -32.89 -1.17
N GLU A 207 15.53 -33.72 -1.93
CA GLU A 207 14.94 -34.48 -3.05
C GLU A 207 14.10 -35.65 -2.53
N ASP A 208 14.55 -36.32 -1.48
CA ASP A 208 13.78 -37.37 -0.83
C ASP A 208 12.97 -36.82 0.36
N PHE A 209 11.65 -36.83 0.22
CA PHE A 209 10.73 -36.39 1.28
C PHE A 209 10.83 -37.26 2.54
N LYS A 210 11.37 -38.49 2.45
CA LYS A 210 11.61 -39.32 3.61
C LYS A 210 12.62 -38.71 4.59
N GLU A 211 13.62 -37.95 4.10
CA GLU A 211 14.56 -37.24 4.94
C GLU A 211 13.83 -36.23 5.83
N ILE A 212 12.87 -35.49 5.26
CA ILE A 212 12.03 -34.54 6.00
C ILE A 212 11.12 -35.27 7.00
N GLU A 213 10.50 -36.38 6.58
CA GLU A 213 9.52 -37.12 7.37
C GLU A 213 10.14 -37.85 8.56
N LEU A 214 11.36 -38.36 8.40
CA LEU A 214 12.12 -39.05 9.45
C LEU A 214 12.89 -38.10 10.38
N GLU A 215 12.88 -36.81 10.09
CA GLU A 215 13.56 -35.82 10.92
C GLU A 215 12.84 -35.63 12.26
N ASN A 216 13.35 -36.26 13.30
CA ASN A 216 12.80 -36.15 14.66
C ASN A 216 13.43 -35.01 15.48
N THR A 217 14.31 -34.20 14.88
CA THR A 217 15.00 -33.13 15.57
C THR A 217 14.23 -31.82 15.51
N PHE A 218 14.03 -31.22 16.67
CA PHE A 218 13.49 -29.87 16.77
C PHE A 218 14.66 -28.88 16.94
N PRO A 219 14.84 -27.91 16.00
CA PRO A 219 15.93 -26.97 16.09
C PRO A 219 15.88 -26.14 17.37
N ARG A 220 17.00 -26.10 18.11
CA ARG A 220 17.09 -25.36 19.39
C ARG A 220 16.70 -23.89 19.24
N GLY A 221 17.13 -23.21 18.16
CA GLY A 221 16.77 -21.83 17.89
C GLY A 221 15.25 -21.64 17.73
N LEU A 222 14.56 -22.53 17.02
CA LEU A 222 13.11 -22.47 16.85
C LEU A 222 12.40 -22.71 18.20
N ARG A 223 12.90 -23.61 19.03
CA ARG A 223 12.38 -23.85 20.38
C ARG A 223 12.50 -22.59 21.25
N ILE A 224 13.71 -22.03 21.34
CA ILE A 224 13.96 -20.80 22.12
C ILE A 224 13.05 -19.67 21.64
N PHE A 225 12.98 -19.43 20.33
CA PHE A 225 12.12 -18.40 19.76
C PHE A 225 10.65 -18.60 20.13
N SER A 226 10.12 -19.81 19.91
CA SER A 226 8.70 -20.07 20.12
C SER A 226 8.32 -20.09 21.59
N GLN A 227 9.15 -20.69 22.43
CA GLN A 227 8.86 -20.97 23.86
C GLN A 227 9.15 -19.75 24.74
N PHE A 228 10.26 -19.07 24.54
CA PHE A 228 10.75 -18.01 25.44
C PHE A 228 10.50 -16.60 24.92
N ILE A 229 10.21 -16.44 23.63
CA ILE A 229 9.91 -15.12 23.05
C ILE A 229 8.43 -15.05 22.63
N LEU A 230 8.01 -15.94 21.75
CA LEU A 230 6.69 -15.82 21.10
C LEU A 230 5.53 -16.07 22.07
N LEU A 231 5.57 -17.13 22.89
CA LEU A 231 4.49 -17.45 23.83
C LEU A 231 4.35 -16.45 24.98
N PRO A 232 5.41 -15.98 25.66
CA PRO A 232 5.27 -14.92 26.66
C PRO A 232 4.72 -13.63 26.08
N LEU A 233 5.19 -13.24 24.88
CA LEU A 233 4.70 -12.06 24.18
C LEU A 233 3.21 -12.20 23.81
N LEU A 234 2.81 -13.36 23.29
CA LEU A 234 1.41 -13.67 23.00
C LEU A 234 0.55 -13.62 24.26
N THR A 235 1.02 -14.17 25.38
CA THR A 235 0.31 -14.13 26.66
C THR A 235 0.13 -12.69 27.12
N LEU A 236 1.14 -11.85 27.00
CA LEU A 236 1.07 -10.43 27.32
C LEU A 236 0.01 -9.72 26.44
N TYR A 237 0.03 -9.95 25.14
CA TYR A 237 -0.97 -9.36 24.23
C TYR A 237 -2.39 -9.84 24.52
N LEU A 238 -2.57 -11.12 24.87
CA LEU A 238 -3.88 -11.63 25.30
C LEU A 238 -4.36 -10.92 26.57
N LEU A 239 -3.50 -10.74 27.57
CA LEU A 239 -3.84 -10.01 28.80
C LEU A 239 -4.24 -8.55 28.53
N ILE A 240 -3.46 -7.85 27.70
CA ILE A 240 -3.77 -6.47 27.30
C ILE A 240 -5.12 -6.43 26.57
N LEU A 241 -5.35 -7.34 25.64
CA LEU A 241 -6.58 -7.39 24.84
C LEU A 241 -7.80 -7.70 25.71
N TYR A 242 -7.69 -8.63 26.65
CA TYR A 242 -8.76 -8.92 27.62
C TYR A 242 -9.03 -7.72 28.54
N GLY A 243 -7.99 -7.07 29.07
CA GLY A 243 -8.13 -5.85 29.86
C GLY A 243 -8.84 -4.75 29.08
N TYR A 244 -8.54 -4.61 27.80
CA TYR A 244 -9.21 -3.67 26.92
C TYR A 244 -10.67 -4.05 26.63
N CYS A 245 -10.97 -5.33 26.40
CA CYS A 245 -12.34 -5.81 26.25
C CYS A 245 -13.19 -5.54 27.51
N ILE A 246 -12.62 -5.76 28.69
CA ILE A 246 -13.29 -5.43 29.97
C ILE A 246 -13.59 -3.93 30.05
N LYS A 247 -12.63 -3.06 29.69
CA LYS A 247 -12.84 -1.60 29.64
C LYS A 247 -13.98 -1.21 28.69
N ILE A 248 -14.06 -1.83 27.50
CA ILE A 248 -15.15 -1.59 26.53
C ILE A 248 -16.49 -1.98 27.14
N ILE A 249 -16.58 -3.15 27.77
CA ILE A 249 -17.84 -3.66 28.37
C ILE A 249 -18.30 -2.76 29.51
N ILE A 250 -17.38 -2.29 30.36
CA ILE A 250 -17.71 -1.42 31.49
C ILE A 250 -18.17 -0.04 31.01
N ASN A 251 -17.47 0.57 30.06
CA ASN A 251 -17.76 1.92 29.60
C ASN A 251 -18.81 1.96 28.48
N TRP A 252 -19.17 0.81 27.91
CA TRP A 252 -20.07 0.64 26.76
C TRP A 252 -19.71 1.54 25.56
N ASN A 253 -18.42 1.87 25.44
CA ASN A 253 -17.90 2.71 24.37
C ASN A 253 -17.08 1.86 23.41
N TRP A 254 -17.61 1.61 22.21
CA TRP A 254 -17.00 0.76 21.18
C TRP A 254 -16.05 1.57 20.33
N PRO A 255 -14.74 1.28 20.35
CA PRO A 255 -13.75 2.06 19.65
C PRO A 255 -13.78 1.84 18.13
N GLU A 256 -13.21 2.79 17.42
CA GLU A 256 -13.19 2.84 15.97
C GLU A 256 -12.31 1.75 15.34
N GLY A 257 -12.85 0.54 15.15
CA GLY A 257 -12.30 -0.50 14.27
C GLY A 257 -10.98 -1.18 14.67
N ILE A 258 -10.15 -0.57 15.51
CA ILE A 258 -8.80 -1.07 15.89
C ILE A 258 -8.86 -2.42 16.58
N VAL A 259 -9.90 -2.66 17.40
CA VAL A 259 -10.06 -3.92 18.17
C VAL A 259 -10.12 -5.14 17.26
N SER A 260 -10.86 -5.05 16.17
CA SER A 260 -11.00 -6.18 15.23
C SER A 260 -9.67 -6.58 14.61
N TYR A 261 -8.84 -5.60 14.24
CA TYR A 261 -7.49 -5.86 13.71
C TYR A 261 -6.56 -6.44 14.77
N LEU A 262 -6.63 -5.96 16.01
CA LEU A 262 -5.84 -6.50 17.12
C LEU A 262 -6.21 -7.95 17.42
N ILE A 263 -7.51 -8.28 17.47
CA ILE A 263 -7.98 -9.66 17.70
C ILE A 263 -7.48 -10.57 16.59
N ILE A 264 -7.60 -10.19 15.32
CA ILE A 264 -7.12 -11.00 14.19
C ILE A 264 -5.60 -11.18 14.25
N SER A 265 -4.85 -10.13 14.55
CA SER A 265 -3.38 -10.18 14.63
C SER A 265 -2.92 -11.11 15.76
N VAL A 266 -3.47 -10.95 16.96
CA VAL A 266 -3.15 -11.80 18.12
C VAL A 266 -3.58 -13.24 17.87
N SER A 267 -4.73 -13.46 17.23
CA SER A 267 -5.21 -14.81 16.86
C SER A 267 -4.29 -15.48 15.86
N SER A 268 -3.87 -14.77 14.83
CA SER A 268 -2.96 -15.29 13.80
C SER A 268 -1.59 -15.63 14.40
N LEU A 269 -1.06 -14.74 15.25
CA LEU A 269 0.20 -14.96 15.97
C LEU A 269 0.12 -16.19 16.89
N GLY A 270 -0.99 -16.36 17.59
CA GLY A 270 -1.21 -17.49 18.48
C GLY A 270 -1.35 -18.81 17.74
N ILE A 271 -2.08 -18.84 16.61
CA ILE A 271 -2.16 -20.03 15.74
C ILE A 271 -0.76 -20.37 15.22
N LEU A 272 0.04 -19.40 14.77
CA LEU A 272 1.42 -19.61 14.34
C LEU A 272 2.27 -20.18 15.46
N ALA A 273 2.18 -19.64 16.69
CA ALA A 273 2.92 -20.12 17.85
C ALA A 273 2.58 -21.60 18.16
N LEU A 274 1.27 -21.94 18.13
CA LEU A 274 0.82 -23.32 18.35
C LEU A 274 1.23 -24.26 17.23
N LEU A 275 1.26 -23.80 15.98
CA LEU A 275 1.78 -24.58 14.86
C LEU A 275 3.27 -24.85 15.01
N LEU A 276 4.06 -23.86 15.42
CA LEU A 276 5.50 -24.03 15.66
C LEU A 276 5.78 -24.99 16.80
N LEU A 277 4.99 -24.97 17.87
CA LEU A 277 5.14 -25.83 19.05
C LEU A 277 4.38 -27.16 18.96
N TYR A 278 3.79 -27.47 17.82
CA TYR A 278 2.92 -28.64 17.63
C TYR A 278 3.51 -29.96 18.17
N PRO A 279 4.80 -30.33 17.99
CA PRO A 279 5.36 -31.56 18.52
C PRO A 279 5.37 -31.64 20.06
N TYR A 280 5.49 -30.52 20.75
CA TYR A 280 5.57 -30.46 22.21
C TYR A 280 4.21 -30.40 22.92
N ARG A 281 3.10 -30.31 22.17
CA ARG A 281 1.77 -30.17 22.76
C ARG A 281 1.33 -31.35 23.64
N ASN A 282 1.94 -32.52 23.47
CA ASN A 282 1.65 -33.73 24.24
C ASN A 282 2.88 -34.17 25.08
N ASP A 283 3.91 -33.38 25.17
CA ASP A 283 5.12 -33.66 25.93
C ASP A 283 4.83 -33.47 27.42
N LYS A 284 5.15 -34.47 28.23
CA LYS A 284 4.96 -34.43 29.67
C LYS A 284 5.96 -33.52 30.38
N ASP A 285 7.14 -33.38 29.81
CA ASP A 285 8.21 -32.52 30.36
C ASP A 285 7.91 -31.04 30.11
N GLU A 286 7.02 -30.71 29.16
CA GLU A 286 6.61 -29.37 28.79
C GLU A 286 5.11 -29.12 29.09
N ALA A 287 4.67 -29.49 30.30
CA ALA A 287 3.26 -29.46 30.72
C ALA A 287 2.57 -28.09 30.49
N TRP A 288 3.28 -26.99 30.61
CA TRP A 288 2.74 -25.65 30.39
C TRP A 288 2.41 -25.38 28.90
N ILE A 289 3.20 -25.91 27.94
CA ILE A 289 2.89 -25.81 26.50
C ILE A 289 1.63 -26.61 26.19
N SER A 290 1.52 -27.81 26.74
CA SER A 290 0.32 -28.66 26.62
C SER A 290 -0.91 -27.94 27.14
N THR A 291 -0.82 -27.33 28.34
CA THR A 291 -1.89 -26.57 28.97
C THR A 291 -2.26 -25.35 28.13
N PHE A 292 -1.28 -24.54 27.71
CA PHE A 292 -1.53 -23.38 26.88
C PHE A 292 -2.21 -23.76 25.55
N SER A 293 -1.71 -24.79 24.87
CA SER A 293 -2.25 -25.27 23.59
C SER A 293 -3.72 -25.72 23.69
N ARG A 294 -4.11 -26.29 24.85
CA ARG A 294 -5.48 -26.72 25.12
C ARG A 294 -6.40 -25.54 25.40
N PHE A 295 -5.94 -24.60 26.23
CA PHE A 295 -6.77 -23.48 26.68
C PHE A 295 -6.82 -22.33 25.68
N TYR A 296 -5.86 -22.21 24.78
CA TYR A 296 -5.78 -21.10 23.83
C TYR A 296 -7.08 -20.90 23.03
N TYR A 297 -7.66 -21.96 22.49
CA TYR A 297 -8.89 -21.87 21.70
C TYR A 297 -10.12 -21.47 22.54
N TYR A 298 -10.15 -21.86 23.81
CA TYR A 298 -11.16 -21.37 24.74
C TYR A 298 -10.99 -19.89 25.07
N LEU A 299 -9.75 -19.43 25.21
CA LEU A 299 -9.45 -18.01 25.40
C LEU A 299 -9.73 -17.20 24.14
N LEU A 300 -9.56 -17.75 22.96
CA LEU A 300 -9.80 -17.05 21.70
C LEU A 300 -11.29 -16.83 21.42
N LEU A 301 -12.16 -17.76 21.82
CA LEU A 301 -13.58 -17.72 21.49
C LEU A 301 -14.33 -16.46 21.98
N PRO A 302 -14.17 -15.99 23.23
CA PRO A 302 -14.76 -14.73 23.67
C PRO A 302 -14.24 -13.50 22.90
N LEU A 303 -12.97 -13.49 22.52
CA LEU A 303 -12.39 -12.42 21.71
C LEU A 303 -12.99 -12.37 20.30
N VAL A 304 -13.24 -13.54 19.70
CA VAL A 304 -13.94 -13.64 18.41
C VAL A 304 -15.39 -13.15 18.52
N LEU A 305 -16.06 -13.38 19.65
CA LEU A 305 -17.38 -12.80 19.89
C LEU A 305 -17.32 -11.27 19.94
N VAL A 306 -16.35 -10.70 20.67
CA VAL A 306 -16.13 -9.26 20.70
C VAL A 306 -15.81 -8.70 19.30
N LEU A 307 -15.04 -9.43 18.49
CA LEU A 307 -14.78 -9.08 17.10
C LEU A 307 -16.08 -8.97 16.29
N PHE A 308 -16.98 -9.94 16.38
CA PHE A 308 -18.27 -9.90 15.67
C PHE A 308 -19.17 -8.76 16.14
N LEU A 309 -19.20 -8.48 17.45
CA LEU A 309 -19.95 -7.35 17.99
C LEU A 309 -19.38 -6.02 17.47
N ALA A 310 -18.06 -5.83 17.55
CA ALA A 310 -17.41 -4.60 17.09
C ALA A 310 -17.61 -4.37 15.58
N ILE A 311 -17.42 -5.41 14.76
CA ILE A 311 -17.60 -5.26 13.31
C ILE A 311 -19.08 -5.16 12.92
N GLY A 312 -19.98 -5.81 13.67
CA GLY A 312 -21.42 -5.74 13.45
C GLY A 312 -21.96 -4.32 13.61
N ILE A 313 -21.54 -3.60 14.67
CA ILE A 313 -21.88 -2.19 14.88
C ILE A 313 -21.42 -1.35 13.67
N ARG A 314 -20.18 -1.55 13.23
CA ARG A 314 -19.62 -0.82 12.07
C ARG A 314 -20.33 -1.13 10.75
N ILE A 315 -20.78 -2.36 10.56
CA ILE A 315 -21.53 -2.75 9.37
C ILE A 315 -22.93 -2.11 9.40
N SER A 316 -23.59 -2.06 10.54
CA SER A 316 -24.91 -1.43 10.68
C SER A 316 -24.85 0.08 10.44
N GLU A 317 -23.78 0.75 10.89
CA GLU A 317 -23.61 2.21 10.74
C GLU A 317 -23.17 2.62 9.33
N TYR A 318 -22.24 1.89 8.72
CA TYR A 318 -21.54 2.33 7.51
C TYR A 318 -21.59 1.33 6.34
N GLY A 319 -22.37 0.26 6.46
CA GLY A 319 -22.46 -0.80 5.46
C GLY A 319 -21.21 -1.68 5.37
N ILE A 320 -21.23 -2.64 4.42
CA ILE A 320 -20.15 -3.60 4.20
C ILE A 320 -19.15 -3.01 3.21
N THR A 321 -17.87 -2.99 3.61
CA THR A 321 -16.72 -2.71 2.75
C THR A 321 -15.86 -3.96 2.59
N ILE A 322 -14.91 -3.99 1.65
CA ILE A 322 -13.96 -5.11 1.43
C ILE A 322 -13.29 -5.50 2.76
N ASN A 323 -12.76 -4.53 3.50
CA ASN A 323 -12.08 -4.79 4.77
C ASN A 323 -13.00 -5.37 5.84
N ARG A 324 -14.22 -4.85 5.98
CA ARG A 324 -15.20 -5.37 6.94
C ARG A 324 -15.64 -6.78 6.60
N TYR A 325 -15.85 -7.06 5.31
CA TYR A 325 -16.14 -8.42 4.85
C TYR A 325 -15.00 -9.38 5.20
N LEU A 326 -13.74 -9.02 4.94
CA LEU A 326 -12.57 -9.83 5.28
C LEU A 326 -12.48 -10.09 6.79
N ILE A 327 -12.76 -9.10 7.64
CA ILE A 327 -12.78 -9.27 9.10
C ILE A 327 -13.85 -10.29 9.51
N VAL A 328 -15.06 -10.18 8.97
CA VAL A 328 -16.15 -11.16 9.22
C VAL A 328 -15.75 -12.56 8.74
N LEU A 329 -15.18 -12.66 7.54
CA LEU A 329 -14.71 -13.92 6.96
C LEU A 329 -13.66 -14.61 7.84
N LEU A 330 -12.66 -13.83 8.29
CA LEU A 330 -11.63 -14.33 9.21
C LEU A 330 -12.21 -14.67 10.58
N GLY A 331 -13.18 -13.90 11.09
CA GLY A 331 -13.92 -14.24 12.31
C GLY A 331 -14.65 -15.57 12.20
N ILE A 332 -15.33 -15.84 11.10
CA ILE A 332 -15.98 -17.14 10.81
C ILE A 332 -14.94 -18.24 10.78
N TRP A 333 -13.81 -18.05 10.10
CA TRP A 333 -12.72 -19.02 10.05
C TRP A 333 -12.10 -19.27 11.43
N LEU A 334 -11.89 -18.25 12.25
CA LEU A 334 -11.40 -18.38 13.63
C LEU A 334 -12.39 -19.15 14.49
N THR A 335 -13.69 -18.86 14.37
CA THR A 335 -14.76 -19.58 15.06
C THR A 335 -14.73 -21.06 14.70
N PHE A 336 -14.69 -21.38 13.41
CA PHE A 336 -14.56 -22.76 12.92
C PHE A 336 -13.33 -23.45 13.50
N THR A 337 -12.17 -22.78 13.48
CA THR A 337 -10.91 -23.31 13.99
C THR A 337 -10.98 -23.55 15.49
N CYS A 338 -11.56 -22.62 16.27
CA CYS A 338 -11.75 -22.80 17.71
C CYS A 338 -12.60 -24.03 18.00
N PHE A 339 -13.79 -24.13 17.41
CA PHE A 339 -14.66 -25.29 17.63
C PHE A 339 -14.02 -26.60 17.20
N TYR A 340 -13.31 -26.63 16.07
CA TYR A 340 -12.61 -27.80 15.59
C TYR A 340 -11.64 -28.37 16.66
N PHE A 341 -10.79 -27.52 17.24
CA PHE A 341 -9.82 -27.94 18.24
C PHE A 341 -10.44 -28.17 19.63
N ILE A 342 -11.46 -27.41 20.02
CA ILE A 342 -12.22 -27.63 21.27
C ILE A 342 -12.92 -28.99 21.28
N LEU A 343 -13.46 -29.43 20.13
CA LEU A 343 -14.09 -30.73 19.98
C LEU A 343 -13.09 -31.89 19.97
N GLY A 344 -11.79 -31.64 20.11
CA GLY A 344 -10.75 -32.65 20.24
C GLY A 344 -10.15 -33.13 18.92
N PHE A 345 -10.55 -32.57 17.78
CA PHE A 345 -9.87 -32.84 16.50
C PHE A 345 -8.44 -32.32 16.52
N GLN A 346 -7.52 -33.05 15.89
CA GLN A 346 -6.09 -32.77 16.06
C GLN A 346 -5.34 -32.56 14.74
N ASN A 347 -6.05 -32.53 13.62
CA ASN A 347 -5.39 -32.38 12.32
C ASN A 347 -5.15 -30.92 11.97
N ILE A 348 -3.91 -30.46 12.15
CA ILE A 348 -3.52 -29.05 11.90
C ILE A 348 -3.56 -28.65 10.41
N LYS A 349 -3.66 -29.59 9.46
CA LYS A 349 -3.82 -29.30 8.03
C LYS A 349 -5.12 -28.55 7.73
N ILE A 350 -6.10 -28.67 8.62
CA ILE A 350 -7.39 -27.99 8.48
C ILE A 350 -7.22 -26.47 8.49
N ILE A 351 -6.21 -25.94 9.20
CA ILE A 351 -5.94 -24.51 9.31
C ILE A 351 -5.70 -23.88 7.93
N PRO A 352 -4.63 -24.25 7.18
CA PRO A 352 -4.40 -23.67 5.85
C PRO A 352 -5.44 -24.11 4.80
N SER A 353 -5.95 -25.35 4.89
CA SER A 353 -6.89 -25.85 3.87
C SER A 353 -8.27 -25.19 3.95
N SER A 354 -8.81 -25.00 5.16
CA SER A 354 -10.10 -24.32 5.35
C SER A 354 -10.01 -22.84 5.02
N LEU A 355 -8.90 -22.18 5.38
CA LEU A 355 -8.71 -20.77 5.02
C LEU A 355 -8.60 -20.59 3.50
N THR A 356 -7.84 -21.44 2.81
CA THR A 356 -7.75 -21.41 1.34
C THR A 356 -9.11 -21.59 0.70
N LEU A 357 -9.88 -22.60 1.12
CA LEU A 357 -11.21 -22.84 0.59
C LEU A 357 -12.14 -21.66 0.79
N LEU A 358 -12.13 -21.08 2.01
CA LEU A 358 -12.97 -19.95 2.36
C LEU A 358 -12.62 -18.70 1.54
N LEU A 359 -11.34 -18.39 1.37
CA LEU A 359 -10.86 -17.27 0.57
C LEU A 359 -11.19 -17.43 -0.92
N LEU A 360 -11.01 -18.63 -1.49
CA LEU A 360 -11.37 -18.91 -2.87
C LEU A 360 -12.89 -18.77 -3.10
N LEU A 361 -13.72 -19.33 -2.23
CA LEU A 361 -15.17 -19.19 -2.32
C LEU A 361 -15.62 -17.72 -2.19
N ALA A 362 -15.00 -16.97 -1.29
CA ALA A 362 -15.30 -15.56 -1.09
C ALA A 362 -14.79 -14.62 -2.21
N SER A 363 -13.87 -15.11 -3.07
CA SER A 363 -13.33 -14.29 -4.18
C SER A 363 -14.25 -14.23 -5.40
N PHE A 364 -15.28 -15.08 -5.46
CA PHE A 364 -16.14 -15.25 -6.64
C PHE A 364 -17.62 -15.24 -6.27
N GLY A 365 -18.46 -14.95 -7.26
CA GLY A 365 -19.91 -15.07 -7.14
C GLY A 365 -20.58 -13.88 -6.45
N PRO A 366 -21.94 -13.91 -6.38
CA PRO A 366 -22.73 -12.82 -5.81
C PRO A 366 -22.56 -12.68 -4.29
N TRP A 367 -22.14 -13.74 -3.61
CA TRP A 367 -21.80 -13.74 -2.18
C TRP A 367 -20.35 -13.32 -1.91
N GLY A 368 -19.56 -13.13 -2.96
CA GLY A 368 -18.14 -12.80 -2.84
C GLY A 368 -17.88 -11.40 -2.27
N ILE A 369 -16.67 -11.22 -1.75
CA ILE A 369 -16.21 -9.98 -1.12
C ILE A 369 -16.54 -8.75 -1.95
N PHE A 370 -16.27 -8.82 -3.25
CA PHE A 370 -16.40 -7.68 -4.17
C PHE A 370 -17.86 -7.35 -4.47
N SER A 371 -18.67 -8.36 -4.79
CA SER A 371 -20.09 -8.16 -5.09
C SER A 371 -20.87 -7.67 -3.87
N VAL A 372 -20.59 -8.24 -2.68
CA VAL A 372 -21.30 -7.86 -1.45
C VAL A 372 -20.93 -6.45 -1.02
N SER A 373 -19.65 -6.07 -1.07
CA SER A 373 -19.22 -4.73 -0.67
C SER A 373 -19.74 -3.67 -1.64
N GLU A 374 -19.68 -3.91 -2.93
CA GLU A 374 -20.22 -3.00 -3.94
C GLU A 374 -21.74 -2.79 -3.77
N ASN A 375 -22.49 -3.89 -3.70
CA ASN A 375 -23.96 -3.82 -3.56
C ASN A 375 -24.37 -3.17 -2.23
N SER A 376 -23.65 -3.42 -1.14
CA SER A 376 -23.92 -2.80 0.15
C SER A 376 -23.75 -1.28 0.10
N GLN A 377 -22.65 -0.79 -0.47
CA GLN A 377 -22.37 0.64 -0.58
C GLN A 377 -23.29 1.32 -1.61
N PHE A 378 -23.54 0.68 -2.74
CA PHE A 378 -24.50 1.18 -3.74
C PHE A 378 -25.91 1.32 -3.17
N ASN A 379 -26.42 0.29 -2.48
CA ASN A 379 -27.78 0.33 -1.91
C ASN A 379 -27.88 1.40 -0.80
N ARG A 380 -26.82 1.58 -0.01
CA ARG A 380 -26.77 2.62 1.01
C ARG A 380 -26.79 4.02 0.40
N LEU A 381 -25.99 4.26 -0.64
CA LEU A 381 -26.00 5.52 -1.39
C LEU A 381 -27.39 5.80 -1.97
N LYS A 382 -28.00 4.78 -2.58
CA LYS A 382 -29.36 4.88 -3.14
C LYS A 382 -30.40 5.21 -2.07
N SER A 383 -30.31 4.59 -0.88
CA SER A 383 -31.24 4.88 0.23
C SER A 383 -31.13 6.34 0.68
N ILE A 384 -29.90 6.82 0.97
CA ILE A 384 -29.69 8.22 1.42
C ILE A 384 -30.23 9.22 0.41
N LEU A 385 -29.93 9.04 -0.90
CA LEU A 385 -30.38 9.94 -1.96
C LEU A 385 -31.90 9.86 -2.20
N SER A 386 -32.50 8.69 -2.01
CA SER A 386 -33.96 8.52 -2.16
C SER A 386 -34.74 9.12 -0.98
N GLU A 387 -34.28 8.90 0.24
CA GLU A 387 -34.86 9.46 1.48
C GLU A 387 -34.82 10.99 1.49
N SER A 388 -33.74 11.58 0.97
CA SER A 388 -33.59 13.03 0.79
C SER A 388 -34.35 13.61 -0.41
N ASN A 389 -35.12 12.80 -1.15
CA ASN A 389 -35.74 13.19 -2.40
C ASN A 389 -34.78 13.71 -3.51
N SER A 390 -33.49 13.45 -3.37
CA SER A 390 -32.46 13.85 -4.34
C SER A 390 -32.41 12.90 -5.56
N LEU A 391 -32.81 11.63 -5.38
CA LEU A 391 -32.91 10.62 -6.42
C LEU A 391 -34.38 10.19 -6.60
N LYS A 392 -34.92 10.28 -7.82
CA LYS A 392 -36.25 9.80 -8.18
C LYS A 392 -36.21 9.06 -9.52
N ASP A 393 -36.89 7.92 -9.62
CA ASP A 393 -36.96 7.11 -10.84
C ASP A 393 -35.57 6.78 -11.43
N GLN A 394 -34.57 6.52 -10.55
CA GLN A 394 -33.18 6.29 -10.89
C GLN A 394 -32.48 7.46 -11.61
N LYS A 395 -32.96 8.67 -11.41
CA LYS A 395 -32.36 9.91 -11.93
C LYS A 395 -32.17 10.92 -10.80
N LEU A 396 -31.07 11.64 -10.83
CA LEU A 396 -30.86 12.79 -9.95
C LEU A 396 -31.84 13.90 -10.34
N ARG A 397 -32.45 14.52 -9.35
CA ARG A 397 -33.39 15.64 -9.60
C ARG A 397 -32.68 16.92 -9.96
N GLN A 398 -31.48 17.10 -9.49
CA GLN A 398 -30.65 18.27 -9.73
C GLN A 398 -29.21 17.83 -9.91
N GLU A 399 -28.55 18.31 -10.94
CA GLU A 399 -27.15 18.04 -11.25
C GLU A 399 -26.53 19.23 -11.99
N ILE A 400 -25.22 19.42 -11.83
CA ILE A 400 -24.48 20.41 -12.62
C ILE A 400 -24.27 19.85 -14.02
N LEU A 401 -24.70 20.59 -15.03
CA LEU A 401 -24.47 20.26 -16.44
C LEU A 401 -23.20 20.94 -16.93
N TRP A 402 -22.31 20.15 -17.53
CA TRP A 402 -21.01 20.61 -18.02
C TRP A 402 -21.08 20.96 -19.51
N LYS A 403 -20.36 22.04 -19.91
CA LYS A 403 -20.24 22.43 -21.32
C LYS A 403 -19.29 21.49 -22.05
N THR A 404 -19.81 20.68 -22.95
CA THR A 404 -19.02 19.70 -23.72
C THR A 404 -18.10 20.33 -24.76
N ASN A 405 -18.39 21.57 -25.20
CA ASN A 405 -17.60 22.33 -26.18
C ASN A 405 -16.39 23.05 -25.54
N ARG A 406 -16.25 23.04 -24.24
CA ARG A 406 -15.12 23.63 -23.48
C ARG A 406 -14.34 22.63 -22.66
N LEU A 407 -14.46 21.35 -22.98
CA LEU A 407 -13.56 20.33 -22.40
C LEU A 407 -12.13 20.58 -22.89
N PRO A 408 -11.12 20.47 -22.04
CA PRO A 408 -11.12 19.90 -20.68
C PRO A 408 -11.40 20.90 -19.54
N GLU A 409 -11.67 22.17 -19.85
CA GLU A 409 -12.06 23.15 -18.83
C GLU A 409 -13.51 22.87 -18.42
N LEU A 410 -13.70 22.25 -17.24
CA LEU A 410 -15.03 21.97 -16.69
C LEU A 410 -15.74 23.31 -16.39
N GLU A 411 -16.53 23.77 -17.34
CA GLU A 411 -17.37 24.95 -17.17
C GLU A 411 -18.85 24.53 -17.09
N ALA A 412 -19.52 24.92 -16.02
CA ALA A 412 -20.95 24.67 -15.86
C ALA A 412 -21.75 25.47 -16.88
N LEU A 413 -22.84 24.87 -17.41
CA LEU A 413 -23.75 25.52 -18.37
C LEU A 413 -24.44 26.75 -17.76
N GLU A 414 -24.75 26.69 -16.45
CA GLU A 414 -25.35 27.78 -15.68
C GLU A 414 -24.78 27.81 -14.27
N ASN A 415 -24.73 28.98 -13.63
CA ASN A 415 -24.45 29.13 -12.20
C ASN A 415 -25.64 28.60 -11.39
N GLN A 416 -25.72 27.27 -11.23
CA GLN A 416 -26.78 26.63 -10.44
C GLN A 416 -26.34 26.52 -8.99
N ASN A 417 -27.02 27.25 -8.11
CA ASN A 417 -26.97 26.97 -6.67
C ASN A 417 -27.74 25.66 -6.42
N LEU A 418 -27.05 24.53 -6.55
CA LEU A 418 -27.60 23.21 -6.23
C LEU A 418 -27.77 23.09 -4.72
N ASN A 419 -29.01 22.94 -4.28
CA ASN A 419 -29.35 22.58 -2.91
C ASN A 419 -29.90 21.16 -2.88
N LEU A 420 -29.01 20.17 -2.82
CA LEU A 420 -29.43 18.83 -2.46
C LEU A 420 -29.97 18.87 -1.03
N SER A 421 -31.17 18.31 -0.83
CA SER A 421 -31.86 18.27 0.49
C SER A 421 -31.17 17.29 1.45
N LEU A 422 -29.82 17.33 1.54
CA LEU A 422 -28.99 16.51 2.40
C LEU A 422 -28.52 17.32 3.60
N ASP A 423 -28.57 16.74 4.78
CA ASP A 423 -27.92 17.32 5.95
C ASP A 423 -26.37 17.16 5.86
N SER A 424 -25.65 17.79 6.80
CA SER A 424 -24.18 17.76 6.78
C SER A 424 -23.61 16.35 6.94
N THR A 425 -24.24 15.50 7.75
CA THR A 425 -23.81 14.11 7.99
C THR A 425 -24.03 13.28 6.74
N GLN A 426 -25.21 13.39 6.11
CA GLN A 426 -25.54 12.71 4.86
C GLN A 426 -24.61 13.13 3.71
N LYS A 427 -24.25 14.43 3.62
CA LYS A 427 -23.28 14.91 2.62
C LYS A 427 -21.92 14.24 2.77
N GLU A 428 -21.38 14.18 4.00
CA GLU A 428 -20.09 13.53 4.24
C GLU A 428 -20.16 12.02 4.01
N GLU A 429 -21.28 11.39 4.32
CA GLU A 429 -21.49 9.98 4.04
C GLU A 429 -21.56 9.68 2.54
N VAL A 430 -22.31 10.46 1.77
CA VAL A 430 -22.38 10.34 0.30
C VAL A 430 -20.99 10.52 -0.31
N LYS A 431 -20.22 11.53 0.12
CA LYS A 431 -18.83 11.72 -0.33
C LYS A 431 -17.95 10.50 -0.04
N SER A 432 -18.04 9.96 1.18
CA SER A 432 -17.28 8.78 1.58
C SER A 432 -17.62 7.56 0.73
N ILE A 433 -18.92 7.32 0.46
CA ILE A 433 -19.37 6.18 -0.34
C ILE A 433 -18.92 6.32 -1.80
N ILE A 434 -19.07 7.50 -2.41
CA ILE A 434 -18.67 7.73 -3.81
C ILE A 434 -17.15 7.56 -3.96
N ARG A 435 -16.34 8.09 -3.04
CA ARG A 435 -14.88 7.88 -3.04
C ARG A 435 -14.54 6.40 -2.92
N TYR A 436 -15.18 5.69 -2.00
CA TYR A 436 -14.98 4.25 -1.83
C TYR A 436 -15.32 3.46 -3.09
N LEU A 437 -16.48 3.73 -3.70
CA LEU A 437 -16.88 3.06 -4.94
C LEU A 437 -15.90 3.36 -6.08
N SER A 438 -15.55 4.63 -6.28
CA SER A 438 -14.59 5.04 -7.31
C SER A 438 -13.24 4.33 -7.16
N GLU A 439 -12.69 4.27 -5.95
CA GLU A 439 -11.39 3.66 -5.70
C GLU A 439 -11.41 2.13 -5.87
N HIS A 440 -12.48 1.46 -5.44
CA HIS A 440 -12.49 0.01 -5.32
C HIS A 440 -13.28 -0.70 -6.41
N HIS A 441 -14.44 -0.18 -6.81
CA HIS A 441 -15.40 -0.88 -7.67
C HIS A 441 -15.69 -0.19 -9.00
N GLY A 442 -15.39 1.11 -9.11
CA GLY A 442 -15.85 1.95 -10.20
C GLY A 442 -17.23 2.55 -9.93
N LEU A 443 -17.65 3.46 -10.82
CA LEU A 443 -18.91 4.21 -10.68
C LEU A 443 -19.96 3.83 -11.72
N ASP A 444 -19.75 2.78 -12.51
CA ASP A 444 -20.64 2.35 -13.62
C ASP A 444 -22.10 2.12 -13.18
N LYS A 445 -22.30 1.64 -11.94
CA LYS A 445 -23.64 1.40 -11.40
C LYS A 445 -24.42 2.68 -11.12
N ILE A 446 -23.72 3.80 -10.88
CA ILE A 446 -24.36 5.10 -10.62
C ILE A 446 -24.39 6.00 -11.84
N ASP A 447 -23.61 5.72 -12.90
CA ASP A 447 -23.63 6.47 -14.16
C ASP A 447 -25.05 6.69 -14.71
N PRO A 448 -25.96 5.69 -14.71
CA PRO A 448 -27.32 5.87 -15.20
C PRO A 448 -28.14 6.91 -14.43
N TRP A 449 -27.70 7.36 -13.25
CA TRP A 449 -28.41 8.38 -12.47
C TRP A 449 -28.21 9.79 -13.01
N PHE A 450 -27.14 10.00 -13.80
CA PHE A 450 -26.78 11.27 -14.41
C PHE A 450 -27.40 11.40 -15.81
N SER A 451 -27.64 12.63 -16.26
CA SER A 451 -28.15 12.91 -17.59
C SER A 451 -27.04 12.99 -18.64
N GLN A 452 -25.84 13.40 -18.22
CA GLN A 452 -24.67 13.44 -19.08
C GLN A 452 -23.81 12.19 -18.87
N ASP A 453 -23.12 11.75 -19.93
CA ASP A 453 -22.14 10.68 -19.86
C ASP A 453 -20.85 11.20 -19.20
N LEU A 454 -20.75 11.04 -17.88
CA LEU A 454 -19.61 11.50 -17.09
C LEU A 454 -18.32 10.73 -17.43
N HIS A 455 -18.46 9.49 -17.90
CA HIS A 455 -17.32 8.70 -18.35
C HIS A 455 -16.65 9.33 -19.59
N GLN A 456 -17.43 9.76 -20.57
CA GLN A 456 -16.92 10.47 -21.75
C GLN A 456 -16.29 11.81 -21.40
N ILE A 457 -16.88 12.55 -20.46
CA ILE A 457 -16.30 13.79 -19.94
C ILE A 457 -14.94 13.53 -19.30
N MET A 458 -14.84 12.49 -18.48
CA MET A 458 -13.60 12.08 -17.83
C MET A 458 -12.50 11.68 -18.83
N LEU A 459 -12.87 10.92 -19.87
CA LEU A 459 -11.94 10.55 -20.95
C LEU A 459 -11.42 11.78 -21.71
N ALA A 460 -12.28 12.74 -22.01
CA ALA A 460 -11.88 13.96 -22.69
C ALA A 460 -10.90 14.80 -21.85
N ILE A 461 -11.10 14.85 -20.52
CA ILE A 461 -10.20 15.55 -19.60
C ILE A 461 -8.83 14.83 -19.50
N LYS A 462 -8.85 13.49 -19.40
CA LYS A 462 -7.65 12.68 -19.27
C LYS A 462 -6.79 12.70 -20.55
N ASN A 463 -7.40 12.80 -21.71
CA ASN A 463 -6.73 12.79 -23.01
C ASN A 463 -6.31 14.18 -23.49
N ASP A 464 -6.44 15.23 -22.65
CA ASP A 464 -5.98 16.58 -23.01
C ASP A 464 -4.45 16.61 -23.12
N PRO A 465 -3.88 16.87 -24.30
CA PRO A 465 -2.42 16.94 -24.48
C PRO A 465 -1.78 18.13 -23.76
N LYS A 466 -2.57 19.11 -23.30
CA LYS A 466 -2.10 20.29 -22.56
C LYS A 466 -2.21 20.16 -21.04
N GLY A 467 -2.87 19.11 -20.55
CA GLY A 467 -3.20 18.96 -19.15
C GLY A 467 -2.56 17.72 -18.52
N ASN A 468 -1.57 17.94 -17.66
CA ASN A 468 -1.10 16.93 -16.72
C ASN A 468 -2.12 16.80 -15.57
N ARG A 469 -3.41 16.53 -15.89
CA ARG A 469 -4.51 16.54 -14.93
C ARG A 469 -4.91 15.12 -14.56
N SER A 470 -4.44 14.68 -13.41
CA SER A 470 -5.05 13.57 -12.68
C SER A 470 -6.33 14.08 -12.01
N ILE A 471 -7.45 14.11 -12.72
CA ILE A 471 -8.75 14.33 -12.08
C ILE A 471 -9.16 12.99 -11.48
N ASP A 472 -9.41 13.00 -10.18
CA ASP A 472 -10.04 11.90 -9.48
C ASP A 472 -11.48 11.74 -9.98
N GLN A 473 -11.84 10.53 -10.43
CA GLN A 473 -13.18 10.23 -10.93
C GLN A 473 -14.25 10.57 -9.89
N SER A 474 -14.00 10.28 -8.61
CA SER A 474 -14.95 10.58 -7.53
C SER A 474 -15.27 12.07 -7.45
N ARG A 475 -14.29 12.93 -7.72
CA ARG A 475 -14.45 14.38 -7.70
C ARG A 475 -15.40 14.87 -8.76
N LEU A 476 -15.28 14.40 -10.00
CA LEU A 476 -16.20 14.79 -11.09
C LEU A 476 -17.66 14.46 -10.72
N TYR A 477 -17.91 13.26 -10.18
CA TYR A 477 -19.25 12.84 -9.78
C TYR A 477 -19.78 13.67 -8.61
N LEU A 478 -18.95 13.95 -7.61
CA LEU A 478 -19.31 14.77 -6.45
C LEU A 478 -19.58 16.22 -6.86
N GLU A 479 -18.76 16.81 -7.73
CA GLU A 479 -18.97 18.15 -8.26
C GLU A 479 -20.26 18.21 -9.08
N THR A 480 -20.55 17.20 -9.92
CA THR A 480 -21.81 17.10 -10.66
C THR A 480 -23.02 17.04 -9.74
N MET A 481 -22.90 16.43 -8.58
CA MET A 481 -23.93 16.41 -7.53
C MET A 481 -23.93 17.70 -6.66
N GLY A 482 -23.03 18.64 -6.87
CA GLY A 482 -22.91 19.86 -6.05
C GLY A 482 -22.39 19.61 -4.63
N LEU A 483 -21.71 18.49 -4.38
CA LEU A 483 -21.29 18.06 -3.03
C LEU A 483 -19.82 18.35 -2.70
N ASP A 484 -18.96 18.46 -3.69
CA ASP A 484 -17.53 18.75 -3.50
C ASP A 484 -17.17 20.15 -4.00
N LEU A 485 -18.04 21.07 -3.77
CA LEU A 485 -17.67 22.46 -3.84
C LEU A 485 -16.78 22.76 -2.63
N SER A 486 -15.49 22.36 -2.71
CA SER A 486 -14.48 23.19 -2.05
C SER A 486 -14.83 24.61 -2.53
N ASN A 487 -15.03 25.56 -1.63
CA ASN A 487 -15.36 26.97 -1.93
C ASN A 487 -14.30 27.68 -2.80
N LYS A 488 -13.62 26.95 -3.68
CA LYS A 488 -12.67 27.41 -4.67
C LYS A 488 -13.14 26.92 -6.02
N PRO A 489 -13.53 27.82 -6.94
CA PRO A 489 -13.63 27.47 -8.34
C PRO A 489 -12.34 26.74 -8.73
N TYR A 490 -12.43 25.79 -9.64
CA TYR A 490 -11.30 25.00 -10.13
C TYR A 490 -10.11 25.94 -10.39
N GLN A 491 -9.19 26.03 -9.42
CA GLN A 491 -8.06 26.91 -9.49
C GLN A 491 -6.91 26.12 -10.06
N LYS A 492 -6.49 26.50 -11.25
CA LYS A 492 -5.34 25.92 -11.92
C LYS A 492 -4.10 26.12 -11.05
N ASP A 493 -3.47 25.03 -10.65
CA ASP A 493 -2.18 25.08 -9.97
C ASP A 493 -1.08 25.39 -10.99
N TYR A 494 -0.35 26.43 -10.72
CA TYR A 494 0.83 26.83 -11.49
C TYR A 494 2.07 26.50 -10.68
N ILE A 495 3.09 25.98 -11.35
CA ILE A 495 4.36 25.60 -10.72
C ILE A 495 5.49 26.37 -11.39
N ILE A 496 6.25 27.10 -10.61
CA ILE A 496 7.51 27.72 -11.04
C ILE A 496 8.64 26.97 -10.35
N ARG A 497 9.61 26.49 -11.14
CA ARG A 497 10.82 25.83 -10.64
C ARG A 497 12.06 26.61 -11.06
N ALA A 498 13.02 26.70 -10.15
CA ALA A 498 14.34 27.21 -10.47
C ALA A 498 15.15 26.18 -11.26
N LYS A 499 15.81 26.61 -12.33
CA LYS A 499 16.82 25.81 -13.05
C LYS A 499 18.10 25.75 -12.21
N LEU A 500 18.25 24.70 -11.38
CA LEU A 500 19.35 24.59 -10.40
C LEU A 500 20.65 23.98 -10.98
N ASP A 501 20.68 23.56 -12.24
CA ASP A 501 21.87 22.97 -12.86
C ASP A 501 23.09 23.89 -12.72
N ARG A 502 24.06 23.48 -11.89
CA ARG A 502 25.31 24.19 -11.59
C ARG A 502 25.14 25.62 -11.04
N HIS A 503 24.03 25.89 -10.35
CA HIS A 503 23.79 27.20 -9.74
C HIS A 503 24.49 27.27 -8.37
N SER A 504 25.21 28.39 -8.14
CA SER A 504 25.81 28.72 -6.85
C SER A 504 25.09 29.91 -6.23
N THR A 505 24.70 29.79 -4.97
CA THR A 505 24.07 30.87 -4.23
C THR A 505 25.12 31.81 -3.65
N GLN A 506 25.01 33.10 -3.96
CA GLN A 506 25.90 34.12 -3.37
C GLN A 506 25.49 34.38 -1.92
N VAL A 507 26.34 33.97 -0.98
CA VAL A 507 26.14 34.11 0.48
C VAL A 507 26.88 35.33 1.07
N SER A 508 27.70 36.02 0.27
CA SER A 508 28.45 37.20 0.71
C SER A 508 27.52 38.25 1.28
N GLY A 509 27.81 38.74 2.49
CA GLY A 509 26.98 39.71 3.21
C GLY A 509 25.88 39.13 4.09
N TYR A 510 25.79 37.82 4.20
CA TYR A 510 24.87 37.12 5.10
C TYR A 510 25.64 36.20 6.05
N ASP A 511 25.16 36.12 7.30
CA ASP A 511 25.82 35.32 8.35
C ASP A 511 25.31 33.87 8.42
N TYR A 512 24.07 33.65 8.00
CA TYR A 512 23.41 32.32 8.07
C TYR A 512 22.63 31.98 6.81
N LEU A 513 22.61 30.70 6.47
CA LEU A 513 21.86 30.11 5.38
C LEU A 513 21.00 28.95 5.93
N SER A 514 19.71 28.95 5.61
CA SER A 514 18.79 27.86 5.97
C SER A 514 17.90 27.47 4.79
N GLN A 515 17.77 26.17 4.54
CA GLN A 515 16.76 25.67 3.61
C GLN A 515 15.40 25.64 4.29
N PHE A 516 14.34 25.87 3.52
CA PHE A 516 12.98 25.81 4.04
C PHE A 516 12.00 25.21 3.02
N HIS A 517 10.94 24.61 3.55
CA HIS A 517 9.79 24.15 2.80
C HIS A 517 8.51 24.53 3.56
N LEU A 518 7.66 25.35 2.95
CA LEU A 518 6.45 25.91 3.56
C LEU A 518 5.21 25.41 2.81
N ASN A 519 4.32 24.72 3.49
CA ASN A 519 3.04 24.22 2.98
C ASN A 519 1.85 25.06 3.49
N GLN A 520 0.63 24.82 2.98
CA GLN A 520 -0.57 25.63 3.23
C GLN A 520 -0.90 25.92 4.70
N GLN A 521 -0.52 25.07 5.63
CA GLN A 521 -0.89 25.18 7.07
C GLN A 521 0.32 25.37 7.99
N ASP A 522 1.54 25.40 7.45
CA ASP A 522 2.75 25.33 8.26
C ASP A 522 3.35 26.72 8.51
N SER A 523 3.83 26.93 9.72
CA SER A 523 4.88 27.86 10.06
C SER A 523 6.14 27.07 10.38
N ILE A 524 7.31 27.54 9.91
CA ILE A 524 8.60 26.91 10.12
C ILE A 524 9.42 27.79 11.04
N THR A 525 10.01 27.18 12.07
CA THR A 525 10.94 27.83 12.98
C THR A 525 12.37 27.52 12.57
N ILE A 526 13.16 28.53 12.34
CA ILE A 526 14.59 28.48 11.97
C ILE A 526 15.40 29.06 13.12
N TYR A 527 16.43 28.35 13.57
CA TYR A 527 17.36 28.85 14.58
C TYR A 527 18.67 29.27 13.93
N ALA A 528 19.04 30.54 14.11
CA ALA A 528 20.26 31.11 13.56
C ALA A 528 20.91 32.10 14.57
N GLY A 529 22.18 31.89 14.91
CA GLY A 529 22.93 32.74 15.83
C GLY A 529 22.32 32.91 17.22
N GLY A 530 21.67 31.84 17.76
CA GLY A 530 21.01 31.86 19.05
C GLY A 530 19.65 32.59 19.08
N LYS A 531 19.15 33.04 17.91
CA LYS A 531 17.83 33.66 17.77
C LYS A 531 16.87 32.74 17.00
N GLN A 532 15.58 32.87 17.30
CA GLN A 532 14.50 32.12 16.65
C GLN A 532 13.85 33.01 15.57
N PHE A 533 13.67 32.45 14.36
CA PHE A 533 13.01 33.09 13.22
C PHE A 533 11.83 32.22 12.79
N ASP A 534 10.62 32.75 12.87
CA ASP A 534 9.40 32.07 12.44
C ASP A 534 9.02 32.54 11.03
N LEU A 535 9.03 31.60 10.09
CA LEU A 535 8.67 31.79 8.68
C LEU A 535 7.26 31.28 8.45
N SER A 536 6.34 32.12 8.00
CA SER A 536 4.95 31.77 7.73
C SER A 536 4.38 32.55 6.55
N PHE A 537 3.28 32.05 5.95
CA PHE A 537 2.57 32.82 4.93
C PHE A 537 1.95 34.10 5.51
N THR A 538 1.83 35.13 4.70
CA THR A 538 1.00 36.30 5.01
C THR A 538 -0.48 35.92 5.04
N LYS A 539 -1.32 36.67 5.79
CA LYS A 539 -2.78 36.35 5.91
C LYS A 539 -3.50 36.26 4.56
N ASN A 540 -3.06 37.03 3.56
CA ASN A 540 -3.62 37.00 2.21
C ASN A 540 -2.91 36.03 1.25
N ARG A 541 -1.95 35.24 1.76
CA ARG A 541 -1.15 34.26 0.99
C ARG A 541 -0.49 34.80 -0.28
N LYS A 542 -0.19 36.07 -0.31
CA LYS A 542 0.54 36.75 -1.42
C LYS A 542 2.05 36.83 -1.17
N GLY A 543 2.51 36.41 -0.01
CA GLY A 543 3.93 36.45 0.36
C GLY A 543 4.23 35.71 1.65
N VAL A 544 5.45 35.89 2.13
CA VAL A 544 6.00 35.28 3.34
C VAL A 544 6.26 36.34 4.40
N ARG A 545 6.02 35.97 5.64
CA ARG A 545 6.32 36.76 6.85
C ARG A 545 7.45 36.06 7.61
N ILE A 546 8.50 36.82 7.90
CA ILE A 546 9.60 36.41 8.76
C ILE A 546 9.46 37.19 10.08
N GLN A 547 9.40 36.49 11.20
CA GLN A 547 9.25 37.07 12.54
C GLN A 547 10.42 36.67 13.43
N ASN A 548 11.03 37.64 14.11
CA ASN A 548 12.05 37.42 15.14
C ASN A 548 11.72 38.29 16.36
N GLY A 549 11.13 37.66 17.40
CA GLY A 549 10.62 38.38 18.54
C GLY A 549 9.50 39.37 18.16
N GLN A 550 9.71 40.67 18.39
CA GLN A 550 8.76 41.73 18.00
C GLN A 550 8.97 42.24 16.58
N ASP A 551 10.15 41.96 15.98
CA ASP A 551 10.45 42.37 14.62
C ASP A 551 9.74 41.48 13.61
N GLN A 552 9.10 42.10 12.62
CA GLN A 552 8.38 41.42 11.57
C GLN A 552 8.69 42.03 10.19
N VAL A 553 9.10 41.17 9.26
CA VAL A 553 9.34 41.54 7.86
C VAL A 553 8.41 40.75 6.95
N LYS A 554 7.82 41.42 5.95
CA LYS A 554 6.96 40.80 4.95
C LYS A 554 7.61 40.90 3.57
N LEU A 555 7.65 39.76 2.85
CA LEU A 555 8.18 39.67 1.49
C LEU A 555 7.04 39.27 0.55
N SER A 556 6.78 40.10 -0.48
CA SER A 556 5.74 39.84 -1.47
C SER A 556 6.27 38.91 -2.55
N ILE A 557 5.68 37.72 -2.67
CA ILE A 557 6.01 36.74 -3.71
C ILE A 557 5.08 36.89 -4.92
N ALA A 558 3.87 37.42 -4.70
CA ALA A 558 2.95 37.70 -5.80
C ALA A 558 3.51 38.65 -6.84
N SER A 559 4.22 39.73 -6.41
CA SER A 559 4.90 40.66 -7.33
C SER A 559 5.98 39.96 -8.17
N LEU A 560 6.77 39.08 -7.57
CA LEU A 560 7.78 38.30 -8.27
C LEU A 560 7.17 37.33 -9.30
N ILE A 561 6.00 36.73 -9.00
CA ILE A 561 5.25 35.90 -9.94
C ILE A 561 4.72 36.75 -11.10
N GLU A 562 4.21 37.94 -10.83
CA GLU A 562 3.69 38.88 -11.84
C GLU A 562 4.78 39.39 -12.78
N GLU A 563 5.94 39.74 -12.26
CA GLU A 563 7.12 40.18 -13.05
C GLU A 563 7.62 39.05 -13.99
N ASN A 564 7.66 37.79 -13.50
CA ASN A 564 8.12 36.67 -14.29
C ASN A 564 7.08 36.11 -15.29
N GLN A 565 5.81 36.51 -15.19
CA GLN A 565 4.76 36.15 -16.14
C GLN A 565 4.90 36.83 -17.50
N VAL A 566 5.55 37.95 -17.57
CA VAL A 566 5.89 38.61 -18.84
C VAL A 566 6.83 37.73 -19.68
N LEU A 567 7.55 36.78 -19.03
CA LEU A 567 8.51 35.86 -19.66
C LEU A 567 7.91 34.50 -20.05
N SER A 568 6.70 34.12 -19.53
CA SER A 568 6.16 32.77 -19.71
C SER A 568 4.62 32.72 -19.80
N ALA A 569 4.06 33.39 -20.79
CA ALA A 569 2.60 33.64 -20.88
C ALA A 569 1.69 32.40 -21.11
N SER A 570 2.14 31.15 -21.13
CA SER A 570 1.29 30.00 -21.52
C SER A 570 1.52 28.64 -20.84
N GLU A 571 2.51 28.45 -19.96
CA GLU A 571 2.82 27.10 -19.42
C GLU A 571 2.51 26.95 -17.93
N GLU A 572 1.91 25.82 -17.56
CA GLU A 572 1.54 25.45 -16.18
C GLU A 572 2.76 25.12 -15.32
N ASP A 573 3.84 24.65 -15.93
CA ASP A 573 5.11 24.30 -15.28
C ASP A 573 6.24 25.07 -15.98
N THR A 574 6.77 26.05 -15.28
CA THR A 574 7.74 26.99 -15.88
C THR A 574 9.07 26.88 -15.16
N ASN A 575 10.13 26.59 -15.92
CA ASN A 575 11.49 26.59 -15.43
C ASN A 575 12.15 27.95 -15.66
N ILE A 576 12.49 28.67 -14.57
CA ILE A 576 13.04 30.01 -14.59
C ILE A 576 14.46 30.03 -14.01
N SER A 577 15.31 30.93 -14.49
CA SER A 577 16.63 31.12 -13.90
C SER A 577 16.53 31.54 -12.43
N PRO A 578 17.34 30.97 -11.52
CA PRO A 578 17.31 31.28 -10.08
C PRO A 578 17.45 32.79 -9.77
N ASN A 579 18.15 33.55 -10.60
CA ASN A 579 18.32 34.99 -10.43
C ASN A 579 16.98 35.75 -10.48
N HIS A 580 15.97 35.25 -11.16
CA HIS A 580 14.63 35.85 -11.23
C HIS A 580 13.70 35.40 -10.09
N LEU A 581 14.17 34.49 -9.24
CA LEU A 581 13.40 33.94 -8.11
C LEU A 581 14.00 34.35 -6.76
N MET A 582 14.61 35.53 -6.71
CA MET A 582 15.23 36.11 -5.52
C MET A 582 14.47 37.33 -5.03
N ILE A 583 14.23 37.39 -3.72
CA ILE A 583 13.62 38.55 -3.06
C ILE A 583 14.49 38.97 -1.88
N LYS A 584 14.73 40.26 -1.74
CA LYS A 584 15.41 40.84 -0.59
C LYS A 584 14.45 41.69 0.24
N SER A 585 14.67 41.74 1.55
CA SER A 585 14.01 42.72 2.41
C SER A 585 14.55 44.13 2.16
N GLN A 586 13.72 45.16 2.42
CA GLN A 586 14.12 46.57 2.22
C GLN A 586 15.35 46.95 3.05
N ASP A 587 15.53 46.33 4.21
CA ASP A 587 16.68 46.52 5.11
C ASP A 587 17.86 45.60 4.79
N GLU A 588 17.77 44.79 3.71
CA GLU A 588 18.76 43.80 3.28
C GLU A 588 19.14 42.75 4.34
N ARG A 589 18.38 42.64 5.44
CA ARG A 589 18.63 41.64 6.48
C ARG A 589 18.27 40.24 6.05
N TYR A 590 17.28 40.09 5.15
CA TYR A 590 16.78 38.80 4.68
C TYR A 590 16.82 38.75 3.15
N LYS A 591 17.28 37.61 2.61
CA LYS A 591 17.18 37.28 1.20
C LYS A 591 16.56 35.89 1.07
N LEU A 592 15.49 35.78 0.30
CA LEU A 592 14.89 34.51 -0.11
C LEU A 592 15.33 34.17 -1.53
N GLU A 593 15.82 32.98 -1.74
CA GLU A 593 16.06 32.37 -3.03
C GLU A 593 15.10 31.19 -3.17
N LEU A 594 14.13 31.32 -4.07
CA LEU A 594 13.04 30.37 -4.21
C LEU A 594 13.38 29.31 -5.26
N HIS A 595 13.26 28.04 -4.90
CA HIS A 595 13.52 26.91 -5.78
C HIS A 595 12.24 26.37 -6.40
N HIS A 596 11.14 26.40 -5.65
CA HIS A 596 9.84 25.92 -6.09
C HIS A 596 8.74 26.79 -5.51
N ILE A 597 7.83 27.24 -6.38
CA ILE A 597 6.64 28.00 -6.04
C ILE A 597 5.44 27.30 -6.65
N ARG A 598 4.47 26.90 -5.83
CA ARG A 598 3.17 26.41 -6.27
C ARG A 598 2.11 27.42 -5.87
N TYR A 599 1.34 27.89 -6.83
CA TYR A 599 0.33 28.91 -6.61
C TYR A 599 -0.92 28.68 -7.47
N THR A 600 -2.04 29.26 -7.08
CA THR A 600 -3.29 29.27 -7.82
C THR A 600 -3.67 30.71 -8.17
N ARG A 601 -4.39 30.92 -9.27
CA ARG A 601 -4.98 32.19 -9.66
C ARG A 601 -6.48 32.17 -9.48
N LYS A 602 -7.02 33.19 -8.81
CA LYS A 602 -8.47 33.43 -8.74
C LYS A 602 -8.99 34.07 -10.04
N GLN A 603 -10.32 34.06 -10.23
CA GLN A 603 -10.97 34.64 -11.43
C GLN A 603 -10.63 36.12 -11.66
N ASP A 604 -10.31 36.85 -10.62
CA ASP A 604 -9.88 38.25 -10.61
C ASP A 604 -8.36 38.45 -10.82
N LYS A 605 -7.65 37.41 -11.26
CA LYS A 605 -6.19 37.39 -11.46
C LYS A 605 -5.36 37.43 -10.17
N GLU A 606 -5.96 37.42 -8.99
CA GLU A 606 -5.21 37.35 -7.73
C GLU A 606 -4.47 36.02 -7.55
N VAL A 607 -3.20 36.13 -7.16
CA VAL A 607 -2.32 34.97 -6.89
C VAL A 607 -2.46 34.54 -5.43
N GLU A 608 -2.70 33.26 -5.18
CA GLU A 608 -2.65 32.64 -3.86
C GLU A 608 -1.58 31.54 -3.84
N ILE A 609 -0.60 31.65 -2.92
CA ILE A 609 0.55 30.74 -2.85
C ILE A 609 0.16 29.52 -2.01
N ASN A 610 0.36 28.33 -2.55
CA ASN A 610 0.03 27.06 -1.92
C ASN A 610 1.22 26.40 -1.22
N SER A 611 2.40 26.44 -1.84
CA SER A 611 3.65 25.97 -1.23
C SER A 611 4.86 26.71 -1.78
N LEU A 612 5.90 26.78 -0.97
CA LEU A 612 7.19 27.40 -1.29
C LEU A 612 8.33 26.54 -0.75
N SER A 613 9.40 26.41 -1.53
CA SER A 613 10.66 25.91 -1.01
C SER A 613 11.84 26.72 -1.56
N GLY A 614 12.92 26.79 -0.80
CA GLY A 614 14.10 27.54 -1.18
C GLY A 614 15.09 27.73 -0.03
N ILE A 615 15.91 28.76 -0.16
CA ILE A 615 16.95 29.13 0.80
C ILE A 615 16.62 30.51 1.39
N LEU A 616 16.70 30.61 2.72
CA LEU A 616 16.66 31.86 3.46
C LEU A 616 18.08 32.22 3.91
N LEU A 617 18.55 33.40 3.50
CA LEU A 617 19.79 34.00 3.95
C LEU A 617 19.49 35.10 4.98
N ILE A 618 20.20 35.10 6.10
CA ILE A 618 19.99 36.00 7.23
C ILE A 618 21.28 36.76 7.54
N ASN A 619 21.19 38.11 7.58
CA ASN A 619 22.24 38.97 8.08
C ASN A 619 21.82 39.51 9.46
N GLN A 620 22.62 39.23 10.49
CA GLN A 620 22.35 39.70 11.87
C GLN A 620 23.02 41.04 12.24
N LYS A 621 23.83 41.61 11.37
CA LYS A 621 24.46 42.91 11.65
C LYS A 621 23.39 43.99 11.64
N GLU A 622 23.13 44.59 12.83
CA GLU A 622 22.44 45.87 12.90
C GLU A 622 23.32 46.89 12.20
N ARG A 623 22.87 47.41 11.05
CA ARG A 623 23.48 48.64 10.51
C ARG A 623 23.16 49.77 11.51
N LYS A 624 24.20 50.27 12.21
CA LYS A 624 24.13 51.47 13.05
C LYS A 624 23.73 52.68 12.22
#